data_0f650669bc28c211dd5756458d491205
#
_entry.id   0f650669bc28c211dd5756458d491205
#
_cell.length_a   1.000
_cell.length_b   1.000
_cell.length_c   1.000
_cell.angle_alpha   90.00
_cell.angle_beta   90.00
_cell.angle_gamma   90.00
#
_symmetry.space_group_name_H-M   'P 1'
#
loop_
_entity.id
_entity.type
_entity.pdbx_description
1 polymer ?
#
loop_
_entity_poly.entity_id
_entity_poly.type
_entity_poly.pdbx_seq_one_letter_code
_entity_poly.pdbx_strand_id
1 'polypeptide(L)'
;HEWMDVGAWVYENFDDVVRVDVAELDMYDDGGAMTYRAGTKLVTHANTAKIYAVGPGGSLHWLPTAEVAEALYGATWYVMVQDVIPGYFSSSYVSGADLSDMYPNGTLLQVGEEMYYVMDGDVRPFADSDAFDANNFDYDNLIEVDDVDAYGAGESVTGEETGLAGFMPAESSD
;
A
#
# COMPACT_ATOMS: atom_id res chain seq x y z
N HIS A 1 -16.90 4.33 5.56
CA HIS A 1 -15.56 3.73 5.44
C HIS A 1 -15.66 2.26 5.81
N GLU A 2 -15.15 1.40 4.98
CA GLU A 2 -15.03 -0.02 5.33
C GLU A 2 -13.89 -0.16 6.35
N TRP A 3 -14.17 -0.85 7.44
CA TRP A 3 -13.20 -1.07 8.51
C TRP A 3 -11.91 -1.77 8.03
N MET A 4 -12.00 -2.50 6.90
CA MET A 4 -10.85 -3.17 6.28
C MET A 4 -9.85 -2.19 5.66
N ASP A 5 -10.32 -1.06 5.09
CA ASP A 5 -9.43 -0.04 4.55
C ASP A 5 -8.64 0.64 5.68
N VAL A 6 -9.29 0.92 6.79
CA VAL A 6 -8.64 1.47 7.99
C VAL A 6 -7.61 0.50 8.56
N GLY A 7 -7.92 -0.80 8.60
CA GLY A 7 -7.00 -1.83 9.10
C GLY A 7 -5.69 -1.95 8.33
N ALA A 8 -5.64 -1.47 7.08
CA ALA A 8 -4.40 -1.42 6.31
C ALA A 8 -3.45 -0.26 6.72
N TRP A 9 -3.96 0.69 7.51
CA TRP A 9 -3.22 1.87 7.96
C TRP A 9 -2.88 1.87 9.45
N VAL A 10 -3.52 0.99 10.22
CA VAL A 10 -3.32 0.86 11.66
C VAL A 10 -2.63 -0.47 11.92
N TYR A 11 -1.46 -0.42 12.52
CA TYR A 11 -0.58 -1.58 12.65
C TYR A 11 -1.26 -2.70 13.45
N GLU A 12 -1.59 -2.61 14.66
CA GLU A 12 -1.98 -3.77 15.48
C GLU A 12 -3.48 -3.88 15.77
N ASN A 13 -4.14 -2.75 15.97
CA ASN A 13 -5.54 -2.73 16.37
C ASN A 13 -6.12 -1.30 16.27
N PHE A 14 -7.38 -1.14 16.63
CA PHE A 14 -8.04 0.16 16.63
C PHE A 14 -7.90 0.92 17.96
N ASP A 15 -6.97 0.54 18.84
CA ASP A 15 -6.81 1.17 20.16
C ASP A 15 -6.29 2.60 20.03
N ASP A 16 -5.56 2.91 18.97
CA ASP A 16 -5.07 4.25 18.66
C ASP A 16 -6.11 5.17 18.03
N VAL A 17 -7.32 4.67 17.76
CA VAL A 17 -8.40 5.48 17.22
C VAL A 17 -8.95 6.41 18.30
N VAL A 18 -8.66 7.71 18.14
CA VAL A 18 -9.17 8.75 19.04
C VAL A 18 -10.67 8.98 18.77
N ARG A 19 -11.46 8.88 19.82
CA ARG A 19 -12.89 9.23 19.76
C ARG A 19 -13.07 10.70 20.03
N VAL A 20 -13.60 11.41 19.05
CA VAL A 20 -13.91 12.84 19.13
C VAL A 20 -15.41 13.06 19.00
N ASP A 21 -15.92 14.19 19.49
CA ASP A 21 -17.30 14.58 19.22
C ASP A 21 -17.44 15.25 17.84
N VAL A 22 -18.69 15.44 17.40
CA VAL A 22 -18.97 16.00 16.05
C VAL A 22 -18.45 17.42 15.92
N ALA A 23 -18.48 18.22 16.98
CA ALA A 23 -18.01 19.61 16.94
C ALA A 23 -16.47 19.68 16.78
N GLU A 24 -15.76 18.73 17.36
CA GLU A 24 -14.31 18.60 17.16
C GLU A 24 -14.00 18.10 15.76
N LEU A 25 -14.76 17.11 15.25
CA LEU A 25 -14.59 16.60 13.88
C LEU A 25 -14.85 17.69 12.82
N ASP A 26 -15.82 18.57 13.04
CA ASP A 26 -16.13 19.69 12.13
C ASP A 26 -15.00 20.75 12.02
N MET A 27 -13.97 20.67 12.85
CA MET A 27 -12.79 21.54 12.75
C MET A 27 -11.74 21.03 11.75
N TYR A 28 -11.90 19.81 11.25
CA TYR A 28 -11.00 19.22 10.26
C TYR A 28 -11.64 19.21 8.88
N ASP A 29 -10.84 19.51 7.88
CA ASP A 29 -11.26 19.41 6.48
C ASP A 29 -11.49 17.94 6.08
N ASP A 30 -12.35 17.71 5.09
CA ASP A 30 -12.56 16.38 4.53
C ASP A 30 -11.30 15.95 3.76
N GLY A 31 -10.57 14.99 4.30
CA GLY A 31 -9.36 14.42 3.71
C GLY A 31 -9.63 13.47 2.52
N GLY A 32 -10.90 13.30 2.12
CA GLY A 32 -11.28 12.41 1.03
C GLY A 32 -11.43 10.94 1.43
N ALA A 33 -11.41 10.06 0.43
CA ALA A 33 -11.60 8.64 0.62
C ALA A 33 -10.27 7.95 0.96
N MET A 34 -10.26 7.14 2.01
CA MET A 34 -9.12 6.30 2.37
C MET A 34 -9.15 5.01 1.53
N THR A 35 -8.09 4.76 0.74
CA THR A 35 -7.88 3.52 -0.01
C THR A 35 -7.09 2.51 0.81
N TYR A 36 -6.91 1.27 0.34
CA TYR A 36 -5.90 0.39 0.90
C TYR A 36 -4.52 1.04 0.79
N ARG A 37 -3.69 0.84 1.80
CA ARG A 37 -2.31 1.31 1.79
C ARG A 37 -1.54 0.63 0.66
N ALA A 38 -0.68 1.38 -0.02
CA ALA A 38 0.17 0.87 -1.09
C ALA A 38 0.96 -0.36 -0.62
N GLY A 39 1.04 -1.38 -1.47
CA GLY A 39 1.80 -2.59 -1.21
C GLY A 39 1.17 -3.59 -0.21
N THR A 40 0.01 -3.30 0.40
CA THR A 40 -0.55 -4.18 1.45
C THR A 40 -1.54 -5.21 0.92
N LYS A 41 -2.38 -4.87 -0.03
CA LYS A 41 -3.42 -5.76 -0.58
C LYS A 41 -3.52 -5.64 -2.10
N LEU A 42 -4.05 -6.70 -2.71
CA LEU A 42 -4.58 -6.67 -4.06
C LEU A 42 -6.07 -6.38 -3.99
N VAL A 43 -6.59 -5.63 -4.94
CA VAL A 43 -8.01 -5.24 -4.95
C VAL A 43 -8.72 -5.63 -6.23
N THR A 44 -9.99 -5.95 -6.10
CA THR A 44 -10.93 -6.17 -7.20
C THR A 44 -12.29 -5.56 -6.84
N HIS A 45 -13.27 -5.63 -7.73
CA HIS A 45 -14.66 -5.33 -7.42
C HIS A 45 -15.61 -6.20 -8.24
N ALA A 46 -16.83 -6.39 -7.76
CA ALA A 46 -17.82 -7.35 -8.28
C ALA A 46 -18.14 -7.24 -9.79
N ASN A 47 -17.87 -6.09 -10.43
CA ASN A 47 -18.19 -5.85 -11.83
C ASN A 47 -17.00 -6.07 -12.78
N THR A 48 -15.88 -6.60 -12.30
CA THR A 48 -14.68 -6.87 -13.11
C THR A 48 -14.06 -8.21 -12.74
N ALA A 49 -13.37 -8.80 -13.72
CA ALA A 49 -12.47 -9.94 -13.45
C ALA A 49 -11.01 -9.49 -13.26
N LYS A 50 -10.75 -8.18 -13.29
CA LYS A 50 -9.40 -7.64 -13.14
C LYS A 50 -9.03 -7.56 -11.66
N ILE A 51 -7.76 -7.82 -11.40
CA ILE A 51 -7.13 -7.66 -10.08
C ILE A 51 -6.03 -6.61 -10.21
N TYR A 52 -5.92 -5.78 -9.20
CA TYR A 52 -4.98 -4.65 -9.20
C TYR A 52 -4.15 -4.65 -7.92
N ALA A 53 -2.88 -4.33 -8.05
CA ALA A 53 -2.08 -3.88 -6.93
C ALA A 53 -2.36 -2.41 -6.66
N VAL A 54 -2.29 -2.02 -5.40
CA VAL A 54 -2.49 -0.63 -4.96
C VAL A 54 -1.14 0.03 -4.76
N GLY A 55 -0.92 1.14 -5.47
CA GLY A 55 0.21 2.02 -5.27
C GLY A 55 -0.17 3.29 -4.49
N PRO A 56 0.79 4.20 -4.27
CA PRO A 56 0.57 5.45 -3.55
C PRO A 56 -0.59 6.27 -4.15
N GLY A 57 -1.34 6.95 -3.27
CA GLY A 57 -2.51 7.73 -3.69
C GLY A 57 -3.67 6.89 -4.24
N GLY A 58 -3.69 5.57 -3.98
CA GLY A 58 -4.72 4.67 -4.48
C GLY A 58 -4.61 4.39 -5.99
N SER A 59 -3.41 4.50 -6.57
CA SER A 59 -3.17 4.12 -7.95
C SER A 59 -3.32 2.61 -8.15
N LEU A 60 -4.03 2.22 -9.21
CA LEU A 60 -4.33 0.83 -9.53
C LEU A 60 -3.43 0.33 -10.63
N HIS A 61 -2.66 -0.70 -10.34
CA HIS A 61 -1.76 -1.36 -11.28
C HIS A 61 -2.34 -2.73 -11.62
N TRP A 62 -2.89 -2.86 -12.83
CA TRP A 62 -3.52 -4.12 -13.26
C TRP A 62 -2.51 -5.26 -13.35
N LEU A 63 -2.86 -6.40 -12.74
CA LEU A 63 -2.16 -7.67 -12.94
C LEU A 63 -2.78 -8.37 -14.16
N PRO A 64 -2.06 -8.46 -15.28
CA PRO A 64 -2.66 -8.91 -16.54
C PRO A 64 -3.00 -10.39 -16.56
N THR A 65 -2.27 -11.23 -15.81
CA THR A 65 -2.48 -12.67 -15.74
C THR A 65 -2.21 -13.23 -14.36
N ALA A 66 -2.73 -14.46 -14.11
CA ALA A 66 -2.46 -15.17 -12.85
C ALA A 66 -0.97 -15.53 -12.70
N GLU A 67 -0.28 -15.79 -13.84
CA GLU A 67 1.15 -16.09 -13.83
C GLU A 67 1.97 -14.89 -13.35
N VAL A 68 1.62 -13.67 -13.76
CA VAL A 68 2.26 -12.43 -13.24
C VAL A 68 1.97 -12.27 -11.76
N ALA A 69 0.72 -12.51 -11.34
CA ALA A 69 0.36 -12.43 -9.93
C ALA A 69 1.13 -13.46 -9.08
N GLU A 70 1.26 -14.70 -9.56
CA GLU A 70 2.02 -15.75 -8.88
C GLU A 70 3.52 -15.46 -8.85
N ALA A 71 4.09 -14.93 -9.91
CA ALA A 71 5.51 -14.58 -9.99
C ALA A 71 5.88 -13.45 -9.01
N LEU A 72 5.00 -12.45 -8.84
CA LEU A 72 5.24 -11.32 -7.94
C LEU A 72 4.83 -11.63 -6.48
N TYR A 73 3.67 -12.23 -6.27
CA TYR A 73 3.06 -12.37 -4.94
C TYR A 73 3.03 -13.81 -4.41
N GLY A 74 3.66 -14.73 -5.15
CA GLY A 74 3.73 -16.15 -4.79
C GLY A 74 2.45 -16.93 -5.06
N ALA A 75 2.50 -18.26 -4.86
CA ALA A 75 1.41 -19.18 -5.21
C ALA A 75 0.10 -18.93 -4.44
N THR A 76 0.14 -18.18 -3.35
CA THR A 76 -1.02 -17.85 -2.52
C THR A 76 -1.51 -16.41 -2.71
N TRP A 77 -1.08 -15.72 -3.75
CA TRP A 77 -1.43 -14.31 -4.05
C TRP A 77 -2.94 -14.00 -3.92
N TYR A 78 -3.80 -14.96 -4.26
CA TYR A 78 -5.25 -14.79 -4.23
C TYR A 78 -5.81 -14.54 -2.81
N VAL A 79 -5.09 -14.90 -1.75
CA VAL A 79 -5.52 -14.60 -0.37
C VAL A 79 -5.34 -13.12 -0.01
N MET A 80 -4.52 -12.40 -0.77
CA MET A 80 -4.32 -10.95 -0.62
C MET A 80 -5.44 -10.14 -1.29
N VAL A 81 -6.28 -10.78 -2.15
CA VAL A 81 -7.29 -10.07 -2.94
C VAL A 81 -8.48 -9.68 -2.07
N GLN A 82 -8.80 -8.40 -2.07
CA GLN A 82 -9.95 -7.82 -1.38
C GLN A 82 -10.98 -7.32 -2.39
N ASP A 83 -12.26 -7.63 -2.12
CA ASP A 83 -13.37 -7.14 -2.95
C ASP A 83 -13.83 -5.77 -2.42
N VAL A 84 -13.64 -4.73 -3.22
CA VAL A 84 -14.02 -3.36 -2.89
C VAL A 84 -15.39 -3.05 -3.48
N ILE A 85 -16.24 -2.34 -2.75
CA ILE A 85 -17.56 -1.93 -3.24
C ILE A 85 -17.40 -1.10 -4.53
N PRO A 86 -18.10 -1.43 -5.64
CA PRO A 86 -17.87 -0.80 -6.94
C PRO A 86 -17.99 0.73 -6.94
N GLY A 87 -18.92 1.29 -6.17
CA GLY A 87 -19.09 2.73 -6.06
C GLY A 87 -17.88 3.41 -5.40
N TYR A 88 -17.38 2.82 -4.33
CA TYR A 88 -16.19 3.29 -3.64
C TYR A 88 -14.94 3.11 -4.50
N PHE A 89 -14.80 1.95 -5.17
CA PHE A 89 -13.70 1.69 -6.10
C PHE A 89 -13.58 2.79 -7.17
N SER A 90 -14.70 3.17 -7.79
CA SER A 90 -14.70 4.18 -8.85
C SER A 90 -14.45 5.62 -8.38
N SER A 91 -14.73 5.93 -7.10
CA SER A 91 -14.57 7.28 -6.55
C SER A 91 -13.25 7.52 -5.84
N SER A 92 -12.57 6.45 -5.41
CA SER A 92 -11.44 6.55 -4.48
C SER A 92 -10.11 6.11 -5.08
N TYR A 93 -10.17 5.27 -6.11
CA TYR A 93 -8.97 4.76 -6.77
C TYR A 93 -8.76 5.42 -8.13
N VAL A 94 -7.50 5.57 -8.53
CA VAL A 94 -7.12 6.13 -9.83
C VAL A 94 -6.38 5.10 -10.68
N SER A 95 -6.43 5.23 -12.00
CA SER A 95 -5.74 4.30 -12.90
C SER A 95 -4.23 4.55 -12.87
N GLY A 96 -3.44 3.52 -12.64
CA GLY A 96 -2.00 3.49 -12.79
C GLY A 96 -1.56 2.74 -14.06
N ALA A 97 -0.25 2.55 -14.23
CA ALA A 97 0.30 1.70 -15.28
C ALA A 97 0.07 0.21 -14.96
N ASP A 98 -0.11 -0.61 -16.00
CA ASP A 98 -0.23 -2.06 -15.80
C ASP A 98 1.08 -2.64 -15.24
N LEU A 99 0.95 -3.65 -14.36
CA LEU A 99 2.12 -4.35 -13.82
C LEU A 99 2.73 -5.27 -14.88
N SER A 100 4.06 -5.36 -14.84
CA SER A 100 4.82 -6.31 -15.67
C SER A 100 5.60 -7.31 -14.80
N ASP A 101 6.81 -6.93 -14.42
CA ASP A 101 7.81 -7.76 -13.73
C ASP A 101 8.40 -7.09 -12.48
N MET A 102 7.93 -5.89 -12.17
CA MET A 102 8.36 -5.14 -10.98
C MET A 102 7.17 -4.81 -10.10
N TYR A 103 7.40 -4.75 -8.79
CA TYR A 103 6.40 -4.31 -7.83
C TYR A 103 6.13 -2.82 -7.96
N PRO A 104 4.90 -2.36 -7.69
CA PRO A 104 4.59 -0.94 -7.65
C PRO A 104 5.23 -0.26 -6.43
N ASN A 105 5.35 1.06 -6.52
CA ASN A 105 5.76 1.88 -5.37
C ASN A 105 4.91 1.57 -4.13
N GLY A 106 5.55 1.58 -2.98
CA GLY A 106 4.89 1.28 -1.71
C GLY A 106 4.96 -0.18 -1.28
N THR A 107 5.42 -1.08 -2.15
CA THR A 107 5.58 -2.49 -1.80
C THR A 107 6.73 -2.68 -0.82
N LEU A 108 6.52 -3.57 0.15
CA LEU A 108 7.51 -3.98 1.13
C LEU A 108 8.11 -5.32 0.71
N LEU A 109 9.43 -5.36 0.54
CA LEU A 109 10.15 -6.58 0.16
C LEU A 109 11.07 -7.02 1.29
N GLN A 110 11.33 -8.32 1.36
CA GLN A 110 12.28 -8.91 2.29
C GLN A 110 13.23 -9.86 1.56
N VAL A 111 14.54 -9.67 1.77
CA VAL A 111 15.60 -10.58 1.33
C VAL A 111 16.36 -11.05 2.56
N GLY A 112 16.13 -12.29 2.99
CA GLY A 112 16.68 -12.80 4.23
C GLY A 112 16.20 -12.00 5.46
N GLU A 113 17.11 -11.26 6.11
CA GLU A 113 16.80 -10.41 7.27
C GLU A 113 16.63 -8.92 6.89
N GLU A 114 16.94 -8.55 5.65
CA GLU A 114 16.89 -7.17 5.18
C GLU A 114 15.51 -6.82 4.62
N MET A 115 14.98 -5.67 5.00
CA MET A 115 13.68 -5.15 4.58
C MET A 115 13.85 -3.92 3.69
N TYR A 116 13.01 -3.80 2.67
CA TYR A 116 13.09 -2.77 1.65
C TYR A 116 11.73 -2.17 1.34
N TYR A 117 11.75 -0.89 0.97
CA TYR A 117 10.59 -0.17 0.44
C TYR A 117 10.82 0.16 -1.04
N VAL A 118 9.89 -0.24 -1.91
CA VAL A 118 9.97 0.07 -3.36
C VAL A 118 9.51 1.49 -3.63
N MET A 119 10.35 2.28 -4.30
CA MET A 119 10.06 3.66 -4.66
C MET A 119 10.76 4.08 -5.96
N ASP A 120 9.99 4.44 -6.97
CA ASP A 120 10.44 5.02 -8.25
C ASP A 120 11.48 4.17 -9.03
N GLY A 121 11.35 2.85 -8.93
CA GLY A 121 12.27 1.89 -9.56
C GLY A 121 13.49 1.55 -8.72
N ASP A 122 13.61 2.14 -7.53
CA ASP A 122 14.64 1.85 -6.55
C ASP A 122 14.06 1.05 -5.38
N VAL A 123 14.94 0.36 -4.63
CA VAL A 123 14.62 -0.15 -3.29
C VAL A 123 15.40 0.61 -2.24
N ARG A 124 14.69 1.00 -1.19
CA ARG A 124 15.23 1.72 -0.05
C ARG A 124 15.31 0.76 1.14
N PRO A 125 16.52 0.37 1.59
CA PRO A 125 16.64 -0.51 2.74
C PRO A 125 16.21 0.21 4.03
N PHE A 126 15.51 -0.48 4.92
CA PHE A 126 15.34 -0.01 6.29
C PHE A 126 16.63 -0.25 7.07
N ALA A 127 17.07 0.76 7.82
CA ALA A 127 18.30 0.67 8.60
C ALA A 127 18.21 -0.40 9.71
N ASP A 128 17.01 -0.53 10.28
CA ASP A 128 16.66 -1.47 11.35
C ASP A 128 15.13 -1.62 11.47
N SER A 129 14.68 -2.46 12.39
CA SER A 129 13.27 -2.65 12.70
C SER A 129 12.62 -1.42 13.28
N ASP A 130 13.35 -0.59 14.01
CA ASP A 130 12.78 0.64 14.59
C ASP A 130 12.37 1.63 13.49
N ALA A 131 13.15 1.70 12.40
CA ALA A 131 12.78 2.52 11.23
C ALA A 131 11.55 1.96 10.49
N PHE A 132 11.36 0.64 10.43
CA PHE A 132 10.19 -0.01 9.87
C PHE A 132 8.94 0.30 10.71
N ASP A 133 9.03 0.11 12.02
CA ASP A 133 7.94 0.34 12.98
C ASP A 133 7.54 1.82 13.06
N ALA A 134 8.53 2.74 12.98
CA ALA A 134 8.28 4.19 12.98
C ALA A 134 7.39 4.64 11.80
N ASN A 135 7.38 3.89 10.70
CA ASN A 135 6.52 4.14 9.55
C ASN A 135 5.17 3.39 9.62
N ASN A 136 4.86 2.74 10.72
CA ASN A 136 3.63 1.95 10.94
C ASN A 136 3.42 0.89 9.84
N PHE A 137 4.49 0.20 9.43
CA PHE A 137 4.39 -0.93 8.53
C PHE A 137 4.12 -2.22 9.30
N ASP A 138 3.39 -3.14 8.66
CA ASP A 138 3.05 -4.44 9.21
C ASP A 138 3.94 -5.50 8.54
N TYR A 139 4.62 -6.30 9.36
CA TYR A 139 5.50 -7.39 8.91
C TYR A 139 4.75 -8.44 8.09
N ASP A 140 3.45 -8.61 8.30
CA ASP A 140 2.61 -9.52 7.51
C ASP A 140 2.43 -9.05 6.04
N ASN A 141 2.81 -7.82 5.72
CA ASN A 141 2.79 -7.29 4.35
C ASN A 141 4.15 -7.40 3.64
N LEU A 142 5.19 -7.91 4.30
CA LEU A 142 6.47 -8.18 3.65
C LEU A 142 6.33 -9.32 2.64
N ILE A 143 6.84 -9.09 1.45
CA ILE A 143 6.93 -10.09 0.38
C ILE A 143 8.37 -10.61 0.36
N GLU A 144 8.53 -11.89 0.69
CA GLU A 144 9.83 -12.54 0.62
C GLU A 144 10.24 -12.76 -0.83
N VAL A 145 11.43 -12.27 -1.20
CA VAL A 145 12.01 -12.40 -2.54
C VAL A 145 13.45 -12.91 -2.43
N ASP A 146 13.95 -13.53 -3.51
CA ASP A 146 15.32 -14.08 -3.53
C ASP A 146 16.38 -12.97 -3.58
N ASP A 147 16.12 -11.89 -4.33
CA ASP A 147 16.99 -10.73 -4.48
C ASP A 147 16.19 -9.48 -4.90
N VAL A 148 16.87 -8.35 -4.96
CA VAL A 148 16.33 -7.06 -5.44
C VAL A 148 17.18 -6.47 -6.58
N ASP A 149 17.92 -7.29 -7.29
CA ASP A 149 18.89 -6.90 -8.33
C ASP A 149 18.24 -6.15 -9.53
N ALA A 150 16.93 -6.31 -9.72
CA ALA A 150 16.17 -5.61 -10.76
C ALA A 150 15.94 -4.12 -10.45
N TYR A 151 16.19 -3.68 -9.20
CA TYR A 151 15.94 -2.32 -8.72
C TYR A 151 17.22 -1.52 -8.59
N GLY A 152 17.11 -0.20 -8.68
CA GLY A 152 18.18 0.71 -8.27
C GLY A 152 18.32 0.76 -6.74
N ALA A 153 19.44 1.29 -6.26
CA ALA A 153 19.69 1.46 -4.83
C ALA A 153 19.26 2.86 -4.38
N GLY A 154 18.22 2.92 -3.54
CA GLY A 154 17.75 4.15 -2.93
C GLY A 154 18.43 4.44 -1.58
N GLU A 155 18.19 5.64 -1.04
CA GLU A 155 18.68 6.00 0.30
C GLU A 155 17.97 5.20 1.39
N SER A 156 18.71 4.81 2.44
CA SER A 156 18.15 4.05 3.56
C SER A 156 17.08 4.85 4.31
N VAL A 157 16.02 4.16 4.69
CA VAL A 157 15.00 4.67 5.64
C VAL A 157 15.56 4.49 7.04
N THR A 158 15.78 5.60 7.77
CA THR A 158 16.42 5.59 9.09
C THR A 158 15.50 6.00 10.24
N GLY A 159 14.22 6.22 9.96
CA GLY A 159 13.19 6.62 10.92
C GLY A 159 11.88 6.93 10.23
N GLU A 160 11.00 7.64 10.90
CA GLU A 160 9.71 8.05 10.34
C GLU A 160 9.89 9.00 9.16
N GLU A 161 9.24 8.69 8.03
CA GLU A 161 9.20 9.52 6.83
C GLU A 161 7.76 9.70 6.35
N THR A 162 7.24 10.92 6.41
CA THR A 162 5.85 11.24 6.01
C THR A 162 5.54 10.85 4.55
N GLY A 163 6.55 10.84 3.67
CA GLY A 163 6.39 10.40 2.27
C GLY A 163 6.13 8.91 2.09
N LEU A 164 6.49 8.06 3.06
CA LEU A 164 6.29 6.60 3.00
C LEU A 164 4.90 6.19 3.48
N ALA A 165 4.20 7.05 4.19
CA ALA A 165 2.86 6.75 4.68
C ALA A 165 1.84 6.55 3.54
N GLY A 166 2.20 6.89 2.30
CA GLY A 166 1.31 6.71 1.13
C GLY A 166 0.07 7.60 1.15
N PHE A 167 -0.10 8.41 2.19
CA PHE A 167 -1.14 9.41 2.26
C PHE A 167 -0.62 10.72 1.66
N MET A 168 -0.85 10.90 0.39
CA MET A 168 -0.78 12.23 -0.22
C MET A 168 -2.17 12.85 -0.06
N PRO A 169 -2.34 13.88 0.76
CA PRO A 169 -3.56 14.67 0.71
C PRO A 169 -3.71 15.16 -0.74
N ALA A 170 -4.92 15.02 -1.30
CA ALA A 170 -5.20 15.57 -2.62
C ALA A 170 -4.72 17.03 -2.63
N GLU A 171 -3.81 17.38 -3.53
CA GLU A 171 -3.41 18.76 -3.69
C GLU A 171 -4.68 19.57 -3.96
N SER A 172 -4.99 20.49 -3.05
CA SER A 172 -6.06 21.44 -3.26
C SER A 172 -5.72 22.27 -4.52
N SER A 173 -6.37 21.95 -5.62
CA SER A 173 -6.30 22.82 -6.81
C SER A 173 -6.93 24.16 -6.47
N ASP A 174 -6.08 25.17 -6.25
CA ASP A 174 -6.46 26.58 -6.26
C ASP A 174 -7.12 26.98 -7.60
#